data_c59c843bbde32acb47b6066744194d61
#
_entry.id   c59c843bbde32acb47b6066744194d61
#
_cell.length_a   1.000
_cell.length_b   1.000
_cell.length_c   1.000
_cell.angle_alpha   90.00
_cell.angle_beta   90.00
_cell.angle_gamma   90.00
#
_symmetry.space_group_name_H-M   'P 1'
#
loop_
_entity.id
_entity.type
_entity.pdbx_description
1 polymer ?
#
loop_
_entity_poly.entity_id
_entity_poly.type
_entity_poly.pdbx_seq_one_letter_code
_entity_poly.pdbx_strand_id
1 'polypeptide(L)'
;ATSVADFSEHIETAVEQAWTYTSLKFNAQQIRGVYLVYALLKTNGLANVLFNISNEFRKIKADSLEEDLSYLANSSENSHNVDPSVSSSPTSNSESALSKYGNNLTQKAREGQIDPIVGRDDEIRQMIDILMRRRQNNPILTGEAGVGKTAVVEALAIKLADGDVPPPLKDVELVLLDIGLLKAGANVNGEFESRLRAVMDEVESSPKPIILF
;
A
#
# COMPACT_ATOMS: atom_id res chain seq x y z
N ALA A 1 -0.15 -7.98 -37.72
CA ALA A 1 -0.54 -6.74 -37.06
C ALA A 1 -1.49 -7.11 -35.93
N THR A 2 -0.98 -7.17 -34.71
CA THR A 2 -1.76 -7.34 -33.50
C THR A 2 -2.37 -5.98 -33.18
N SER A 3 -3.68 -5.85 -33.33
CA SER A 3 -4.42 -4.70 -32.85
C SER A 3 -4.30 -4.68 -31.32
N VAL A 4 -3.61 -3.68 -30.80
CA VAL A 4 -3.73 -3.29 -29.41
C VAL A 4 -5.22 -2.94 -29.25
N ALA A 5 -5.90 -3.56 -28.26
CA ALA A 5 -7.29 -3.23 -27.97
C ALA A 5 -7.30 -1.76 -27.54
N ASP A 6 -7.77 -0.88 -28.42
CA ASP A 6 -7.95 0.54 -28.13
C ASP A 6 -8.95 0.67 -26.99
N PHE A 7 -8.61 1.49 -26.01
CA PHE A 7 -9.57 1.91 -24.99
C PHE A 7 -10.79 2.56 -25.68
N SER A 8 -11.97 2.43 -25.08
CA SER A 8 -13.14 3.08 -25.66
C SER A 8 -12.89 4.60 -25.70
N GLU A 9 -13.33 5.28 -26.77
CA GLU A 9 -13.23 6.72 -26.96
C GLU A 9 -13.65 7.53 -25.72
N HIS A 10 -14.61 7.00 -24.95
CA HIS A 10 -15.05 7.60 -23.70
C HIS A 10 -13.99 7.58 -22.60
N ILE A 11 -13.16 6.53 -22.52
CA ILE A 11 -12.10 6.44 -21.53
C ILE A 11 -10.95 7.38 -21.88
N GLU A 12 -10.58 7.46 -23.15
CA GLU A 12 -9.55 8.39 -23.63
C GLU A 12 -9.96 9.83 -23.34
N THR A 13 -11.19 10.21 -23.74
CA THR A 13 -11.74 11.54 -23.47
C THR A 13 -11.81 11.84 -21.97
N ALA A 14 -12.16 10.86 -21.13
CA ALA A 14 -12.22 11.04 -19.69
C ALA A 14 -10.83 11.34 -19.08
N VAL A 15 -9.80 10.64 -19.53
CA VAL A 15 -8.42 10.84 -19.06
C VAL A 15 -7.87 12.18 -19.53
N GLU A 16 -8.08 12.56 -20.80
CA GLU A 16 -7.66 13.86 -21.34
C GLU A 16 -8.31 15.03 -20.61
N GLN A 17 -9.62 14.95 -20.36
CA GLN A 17 -10.34 15.99 -19.63
C GLN A 17 -9.93 16.03 -18.16
N ALA A 18 -9.71 14.87 -17.53
CA ALA A 18 -9.19 14.80 -16.17
C ALA A 18 -7.81 15.45 -16.07
N TRP A 19 -6.91 15.19 -17.01
CA TRP A 19 -5.60 15.83 -17.05
C TRP A 19 -5.69 17.35 -17.21
N THR A 20 -6.57 17.81 -18.11
CA THR A 20 -6.79 19.24 -18.36
C THR A 20 -7.28 19.94 -17.09
N TYR A 21 -8.27 19.39 -16.39
CA TYR A 21 -8.75 19.96 -15.12
C TYR A 21 -7.72 19.86 -14.01
N THR A 22 -7.02 18.73 -13.90
CA THR A 22 -5.99 18.50 -12.86
C THR A 22 -4.85 19.53 -12.97
N SER A 23 -4.34 19.74 -14.19
CA SER A 23 -3.18 20.63 -14.41
C SER A 23 -3.58 22.11 -14.41
N LEU A 24 -4.65 22.49 -15.12
CA LEU A 24 -4.99 23.90 -15.32
C LEU A 24 -5.82 24.49 -14.16
N LYS A 25 -6.70 23.70 -13.56
CA LYS A 25 -7.62 24.20 -12.54
C LYS A 25 -7.16 23.92 -11.12
N PHE A 26 -6.61 22.72 -10.87
CA PHE A 26 -6.22 22.29 -9.53
C PHE A 26 -4.71 22.33 -9.30
N ASN A 27 -3.92 22.71 -10.32
CA ASN A 27 -2.46 22.81 -10.28
C ASN A 27 -1.79 21.55 -9.68
N ALA A 28 -2.39 20.37 -9.89
CA ALA A 28 -1.89 19.09 -9.43
C ALA A 28 -1.10 18.37 -10.55
N GLN A 29 -0.04 17.68 -10.16
CA GLN A 29 0.86 17.00 -11.11
C GLN A 29 0.46 15.56 -11.43
N GLN A 30 -0.60 15.04 -10.79
CA GLN A 30 -1.08 13.68 -10.95
C GLN A 30 -2.61 13.64 -11.01
N ILE A 31 -3.15 12.81 -11.92
CA ILE A 31 -4.57 12.53 -11.96
C ILE A 31 -4.91 11.59 -10.79
N ARG A 32 -5.75 12.05 -9.87
CA ARG A 32 -6.34 11.20 -8.83
C ARG A 32 -7.76 10.83 -9.20
N GLY A 33 -8.31 9.75 -8.61
CA GLY A 33 -9.66 9.27 -8.90
C GLY A 33 -10.74 10.35 -8.78
N VAL A 34 -10.60 11.26 -7.82
CA VAL A 34 -11.53 12.38 -7.60
C VAL A 34 -11.54 13.39 -8.77
N TYR A 35 -10.39 13.67 -9.38
CA TYR A 35 -10.31 14.54 -10.56
C TYR A 35 -10.91 13.88 -11.80
N LEU A 36 -10.76 12.54 -11.90
CA LEU A 36 -11.39 11.77 -12.96
C LEU A 36 -12.92 11.81 -12.83
N VAL A 37 -13.47 11.62 -11.63
CA VAL A 37 -14.91 11.73 -11.37
C VAL A 37 -15.41 13.15 -11.69
N TYR A 38 -14.68 14.19 -11.30
CA TYR A 38 -15.00 15.57 -11.63
C TYR A 38 -15.05 15.80 -13.14
N ALA A 39 -14.05 15.32 -13.89
CA ALA A 39 -14.01 15.42 -15.35
C ALA A 39 -15.17 14.69 -16.01
N LEU A 40 -15.51 13.49 -15.55
CA LEU A 40 -16.64 12.71 -16.02
C LEU A 40 -17.98 13.45 -15.83
N LEU A 41 -18.17 14.11 -14.69
CA LEU A 41 -19.41 14.85 -14.39
C LEU A 41 -19.51 16.20 -15.13
N LYS A 42 -18.38 16.86 -15.39
CA LYS A 42 -18.34 18.18 -16.05
C LYS A 42 -18.41 18.11 -17.57
N THR A 43 -18.06 16.96 -18.16
CA THR A 43 -18.10 16.75 -19.62
C THR A 43 -19.45 16.17 -20.02
N ASN A 44 -20.27 16.95 -20.76
CA ASN A 44 -21.67 16.61 -21.08
C ASN A 44 -21.84 15.20 -21.69
N GLY A 45 -20.94 14.76 -22.57
CA GLY A 45 -21.02 13.43 -23.19
C GLY A 45 -20.80 12.31 -22.15
N LEU A 46 -19.81 12.47 -21.29
CA LEU A 46 -19.41 11.48 -20.28
C LEU A 46 -20.39 11.45 -19.09
N ALA A 47 -20.93 12.59 -18.70
CA ALA A 47 -21.95 12.68 -17.65
C ALA A 47 -23.19 11.84 -18.00
N ASN A 48 -23.63 11.88 -19.26
CA ASN A 48 -24.75 11.06 -19.71
C ASN A 48 -24.47 9.55 -19.62
N VAL A 49 -23.25 9.13 -19.92
CA VAL A 49 -22.83 7.73 -19.76
C VAL A 49 -22.90 7.30 -18.29
N LEU A 50 -22.38 8.12 -17.35
CA LEU A 50 -22.50 7.87 -15.93
C LEU A 50 -23.94 7.79 -15.43
N PHE A 51 -24.79 8.70 -15.86
CA PHE A 51 -26.20 8.75 -15.47
C PHE A 51 -27.00 7.55 -16.01
N ASN A 52 -26.55 6.95 -17.10
CA ASN A 52 -27.14 5.71 -17.61
C ASN A 52 -26.69 4.47 -16.82
N ILE A 53 -25.50 4.51 -16.23
CA ILE A 53 -24.99 3.42 -15.37
C ILE A 53 -25.73 3.42 -14.03
N SER A 54 -25.88 4.60 -13.39
CA SER A 54 -26.59 4.72 -12.13
C SER A 54 -27.18 6.12 -11.91
N ASN A 55 -28.43 6.16 -11.46
CA ASN A 55 -29.11 7.41 -11.09
C ASN A 55 -28.49 8.09 -9.86
N GLU A 56 -27.70 7.41 -9.08
CA GLU A 56 -27.00 7.97 -7.91
C GLU A 56 -26.02 9.07 -8.32
N PHE A 57 -25.39 8.96 -9.48
CA PHE A 57 -24.48 9.99 -9.99
C PHE A 57 -25.17 11.35 -10.26
N ARG A 58 -26.48 11.38 -10.47
CA ARG A 58 -27.25 12.64 -10.61
C ARG A 58 -27.34 13.43 -9.31
N LYS A 59 -27.15 12.78 -8.15
CA LYS A 59 -27.15 13.44 -6.85
C LYS A 59 -25.86 14.22 -6.60
N ILE A 60 -24.78 13.87 -7.32
CA ILE A 60 -23.48 14.50 -7.18
C ILE A 60 -23.44 15.76 -8.05
N LYS A 61 -23.33 16.93 -7.43
CA LYS A 61 -23.17 18.19 -8.15
C LYS A 61 -21.69 18.45 -8.36
N ALA A 62 -21.26 18.62 -9.62
CA ALA A 62 -19.86 18.90 -9.96
C ALA A 62 -19.30 20.15 -9.27
N ASP A 63 -20.15 21.16 -9.06
CA ASP A 63 -19.76 22.43 -8.42
C ASP A 63 -19.52 22.27 -6.91
N SER A 64 -20.27 21.39 -6.22
CA SER A 64 -20.02 21.06 -4.82
C SER A 64 -18.74 20.23 -4.62
N LEU A 65 -18.45 19.33 -5.59
CA LEU A 65 -17.17 18.59 -5.59
C LEU A 65 -15.97 19.52 -5.75
N GLU A 66 -16.12 20.65 -6.41
CA GLU A 66 -15.04 21.60 -6.61
C GLU A 66 -14.57 22.26 -5.29
N GLU A 67 -15.51 22.60 -4.40
CA GLU A 67 -15.22 23.17 -3.09
C GLU A 67 -14.52 22.14 -2.17
N ASP A 68 -14.95 20.87 -2.23
CA ASP A 68 -14.43 19.79 -1.38
C ASP A 68 -13.24 19.04 -2.03
N LEU A 69 -12.85 19.41 -3.26
CA LEU A 69 -11.89 18.62 -4.06
C LEU A 69 -10.49 18.57 -3.41
N SER A 70 -10.07 19.64 -2.76
CA SER A 70 -8.81 19.67 -2.01
C SER A 70 -8.84 18.72 -0.80
N TYR A 71 -9.98 18.64 -0.13
CA TYR A 71 -10.18 17.72 1.00
C TYR A 71 -10.28 16.26 0.52
N LEU A 72 -11.08 16.02 -0.53
CA LEU A 72 -11.26 14.70 -1.11
C LEU A 72 -9.98 14.16 -1.77
N ALA A 73 -9.18 15.00 -2.41
CA ALA A 73 -7.89 14.62 -2.99
C ALA A 73 -6.87 14.22 -1.93
N ASN A 74 -6.96 14.77 -0.73
CA ASN A 74 -6.09 14.42 0.39
C ASN A 74 -6.61 13.21 1.18
N SER A 75 -7.93 12.92 1.13
CA SER A 75 -8.56 11.82 1.87
C SER A 75 -8.70 10.52 1.09
N SER A 76 -8.74 10.54 -0.25
CA SER A 76 -8.85 9.32 -1.05
C SER A 76 -7.50 8.89 -1.64
N GLU A 77 -7.15 7.67 -1.44
CA GLU A 77 -6.05 6.89 -2.03
C GLU A 77 -4.66 6.97 -1.37
N ASN A 78 -4.40 7.87 -0.41
CA ASN A 78 -3.16 7.82 0.38
C ASN A 78 -3.38 8.14 1.85
N SER A 79 -4.61 7.99 2.38
CA SER A 79 -4.83 8.09 3.82
C SER A 79 -4.66 6.72 4.49
N HIS A 80 -3.44 6.26 4.56
CA HIS A 80 -3.00 5.71 5.82
C HIS A 80 -2.53 6.91 6.66
N ASN A 81 -3.45 7.33 7.57
CA ASN A 81 -3.21 8.24 8.69
C ASN A 81 -2.97 9.72 8.35
N VAL A 82 -3.74 10.63 8.94
CA VAL A 82 -3.65 11.12 10.31
C VAL A 82 -4.81 12.08 10.59
N ASP A 83 -5.48 11.93 11.75
CA ASP A 83 -6.36 12.91 12.35
C ASP A 83 -5.65 14.25 12.63
N PRO A 84 -6.24 15.40 12.27
CA PRO A 84 -5.69 16.69 12.64
C PRO A 84 -6.34 17.21 13.91
N SER A 85 -5.86 16.79 15.04
CA SER A 85 -5.97 17.60 16.26
C SER A 85 -4.90 17.17 17.26
N VAL A 86 -3.83 17.88 17.32
CA VAL A 86 -3.23 18.53 18.49
C VAL A 86 -1.95 19.26 18.07
N SER A 87 -1.88 20.50 18.52
CA SER A 87 -0.87 21.54 18.38
C SER A 87 0.60 21.15 18.58
N SER A 88 1.43 21.73 17.69
CA SER A 88 2.75 22.33 17.96
C SER A 88 3.90 21.47 18.48
N SER A 89 4.81 21.11 17.55
CA SER A 89 6.25 21.38 17.63
C SER A 89 6.94 20.86 16.34
N PRO A 90 7.97 21.51 15.79
CA PRO A 90 8.57 21.10 14.54
C PRO A 90 9.53 19.95 14.79
N THR A 91 9.05 18.74 14.64
CA THR A 91 9.90 17.56 14.53
C THR A 91 9.74 17.04 13.09
N SER A 92 10.83 16.99 12.37
CA SER A 92 10.97 16.48 11.02
C SER A 92 10.26 15.13 10.86
N ASN A 93 9.04 15.10 10.32
CA ASN A 93 8.40 13.88 9.85
C ASN A 93 9.07 13.47 8.52
N SER A 94 10.26 12.88 8.61
CA SER A 94 10.71 11.98 7.57
C SER A 94 9.85 10.73 7.70
N GLU A 95 8.91 10.51 6.78
CA GLU A 95 8.21 9.23 6.68
C GLU A 95 9.26 8.12 6.71
N SER A 96 9.13 7.21 7.66
CA SER A 96 10.03 6.10 7.88
C SER A 96 10.14 5.27 6.59
N ALA A 97 11.36 4.90 6.20
CA ALA A 97 11.59 4.09 5.01
C ALA A 97 10.85 2.74 5.13
N LEU A 98 10.77 2.22 6.35
CA LEU A 98 10.04 0.99 6.67
C LEU A 98 8.53 1.13 6.47
N SER A 99 7.95 2.28 6.81
CA SER A 99 6.53 2.54 6.58
C SER A 99 6.20 2.76 5.10
N LYS A 100 7.16 3.28 4.33
CA LYS A 100 7.01 3.55 2.90
C LYS A 100 7.14 2.30 2.02
N TYR A 101 8.07 1.41 2.35
CA TYR A 101 8.41 0.24 1.54
C TYR A 101 8.08 -1.09 2.20
N GLY A 102 7.64 -1.08 3.45
CA GLY A 102 7.30 -2.26 4.24
C GLY A 102 5.84 -2.29 4.65
N ASN A 103 5.34 -3.49 4.88
CA ASN A 103 4.00 -3.73 5.39
C ASN A 103 4.12 -4.57 6.67
N ASN A 104 3.79 -4.00 7.82
CA ASN A 104 3.91 -4.69 9.11
C ASN A 104 2.79 -5.74 9.27
N LEU A 105 3.13 -7.00 9.02
CA LEU A 105 2.19 -8.11 9.13
C LEU A 105 1.79 -8.41 10.58
N THR A 106 2.72 -8.25 11.53
CA THR A 106 2.41 -8.46 12.95
C THR A 106 1.39 -7.44 13.46
N GLN A 107 1.48 -6.19 13.00
CA GLN A 107 0.49 -5.18 13.34
C GLN A 107 -0.87 -5.49 12.73
N LYS A 108 -0.91 -5.86 11.45
CA LYS A 108 -2.15 -6.29 10.78
C LYS A 108 -2.81 -7.47 11.48
N ALA A 109 -2.00 -8.42 11.96
CA ALA A 109 -2.51 -9.56 12.73
C ALA A 109 -3.17 -9.11 14.04
N ARG A 110 -2.53 -8.17 14.79
CA ARG A 110 -3.11 -7.60 16.02
C ARG A 110 -4.42 -6.86 15.77
N GLU A 111 -4.55 -6.23 14.61
CA GLU A 111 -5.76 -5.51 14.16
C GLU A 111 -6.83 -6.44 13.57
N GLY A 112 -6.57 -7.76 13.49
CA GLY A 112 -7.49 -8.74 12.93
C GLY A 112 -7.70 -8.62 11.42
N GLN A 113 -6.73 -8.03 10.71
CA GLN A 113 -6.79 -7.83 9.25
C GLN A 113 -6.24 -9.02 8.45
N ILE A 114 -5.74 -10.05 9.12
CA ILE A 114 -5.25 -11.27 8.49
C ILE A 114 -6.21 -12.41 8.79
N ASP A 115 -6.65 -13.10 7.75
CA ASP A 115 -7.56 -14.24 7.90
C ASP A 115 -6.88 -15.43 8.60
N PRO A 116 -7.60 -16.19 9.44
CA PRO A 116 -7.06 -17.36 10.08
C PRO A 116 -6.62 -18.42 9.05
N ILE A 117 -5.40 -18.90 9.18
CA ILE A 117 -4.81 -19.89 8.29
C ILE A 117 -4.78 -21.25 8.99
N VAL A 118 -5.32 -22.27 8.34
CA VAL A 118 -5.45 -23.62 8.88
C VAL A 118 -4.58 -24.60 8.09
N GLY A 119 -3.98 -25.56 8.81
CA GLY A 119 -3.30 -26.71 8.19
C GLY A 119 -1.86 -26.42 7.72
N ARG A 120 -1.20 -25.39 8.28
CA ARG A 120 0.20 -25.03 7.99
C ARG A 120 1.10 -25.07 9.25
N ASP A 121 0.71 -25.80 10.26
CA ASP A 121 1.39 -25.83 11.56
C ASP A 121 2.82 -26.38 11.47
N ASP A 122 3.05 -27.36 10.60
CA ASP A 122 4.36 -27.97 10.44
C ASP A 122 5.35 -27.03 9.76
N GLU A 123 4.93 -26.31 8.71
CA GLU A 123 5.74 -25.30 8.04
C GLU A 123 6.06 -24.13 8.97
N ILE A 124 5.08 -23.68 9.74
CA ILE A 124 5.27 -22.59 10.72
C ILE A 124 6.25 -23.02 11.81
N ARG A 125 6.09 -24.24 12.36
CA ARG A 125 7.01 -24.79 13.37
C ARG A 125 8.43 -24.89 12.83
N GLN A 126 8.59 -25.41 11.62
CA GLN A 126 9.89 -25.51 10.97
C GLN A 126 10.52 -24.12 10.75
N MET A 127 9.73 -23.11 10.39
CA MET A 127 10.20 -21.74 10.23
C MET A 127 10.65 -21.15 11.57
N ILE A 128 9.89 -21.35 12.64
CA ILE A 128 10.25 -20.94 14.01
C ILE A 128 11.55 -21.62 14.44
N ASP A 129 11.69 -22.93 14.22
CA ASP A 129 12.90 -23.69 14.56
C ASP A 129 14.15 -23.16 13.84
N ILE A 130 14.00 -22.71 12.58
CA ILE A 130 15.10 -22.10 11.83
C ILE A 130 15.43 -20.72 12.39
N LEU A 131 14.44 -19.87 12.65
CA LEU A 131 14.62 -18.53 13.23
C LEU A 131 15.28 -18.57 14.60
N MET A 132 15.08 -19.63 15.37
CA MET A 132 15.69 -19.84 16.70
C MET A 132 17.15 -20.28 16.65
N ARG A 133 17.72 -20.59 15.49
CA ARG A 133 19.12 -20.99 15.36
C ARG A 133 20.05 -19.82 15.62
N ARG A 134 21.22 -20.09 16.17
CA ARG A 134 22.28 -19.08 16.39
C ARG A 134 22.96 -18.64 15.08
N ARG A 135 22.95 -19.48 14.08
CA ARG A 135 23.53 -19.24 12.75
C ARG A 135 22.63 -19.85 11.69
N GLN A 136 22.67 -19.31 10.47
CA GLN A 136 21.80 -19.78 9.37
C GLN A 136 20.33 -19.79 9.78
N ASN A 137 19.88 -18.69 10.37
CA ASN A 137 18.54 -18.50 10.92
C ASN A 137 17.56 -17.83 9.92
N ASN A 138 17.92 -17.77 8.65
CA ASN A 138 17.07 -17.21 7.61
C ASN A 138 16.32 -18.35 6.89
N PRO A 139 15.03 -18.59 7.18
CA PRO A 139 14.24 -19.58 6.46
C PRO A 139 13.96 -19.13 5.02
N ILE A 140 13.92 -20.09 4.10
CA ILE A 140 13.48 -19.85 2.74
C ILE A 140 12.27 -20.74 2.43
N LEU A 141 11.20 -20.14 1.90
CA LEU A 141 10.00 -20.82 1.47
C LEU A 141 10.06 -21.09 -0.04
N THR A 142 10.10 -22.36 -0.43
CA THR A 142 10.15 -22.80 -1.82
C THR A 142 8.84 -23.50 -2.21
N GLY A 143 8.49 -23.45 -3.48
CA GLY A 143 7.29 -24.09 -4.01
C GLY A 143 6.74 -23.34 -5.23
N GLU A 144 5.79 -23.96 -5.92
CA GLU A 144 5.12 -23.40 -7.10
C GLU A 144 4.35 -22.11 -6.76
N ALA A 145 4.00 -21.33 -7.79
CA ALA A 145 3.15 -20.17 -7.60
C ALA A 145 1.76 -20.60 -7.08
N GLY A 146 1.20 -19.84 -6.13
CA GLY A 146 -0.15 -20.10 -5.61
C GLY A 146 -0.26 -21.17 -4.51
N VAL A 147 0.82 -21.88 -4.14
CA VAL A 147 0.76 -22.92 -3.07
C VAL A 147 0.60 -22.36 -1.64
N GLY A 148 0.52 -21.04 -1.47
CA GLY A 148 0.27 -20.41 -0.17
C GLY A 148 1.54 -20.07 0.63
N LYS A 149 2.69 -19.80 -0.02
CA LYS A 149 3.93 -19.39 0.68
C LYS A 149 3.72 -18.14 1.55
N THR A 150 3.04 -17.15 1.04
CA THR A 150 2.73 -15.92 1.79
C THR A 150 1.79 -16.21 2.95
N ALA A 151 0.82 -17.10 2.78
CA ALA A 151 -0.09 -17.52 3.84
C ALA A 151 0.67 -18.12 5.05
N VAL A 152 1.74 -18.89 4.82
CA VAL A 152 2.58 -19.42 5.92
C VAL A 152 3.24 -18.29 6.70
N VAL A 153 3.69 -17.22 6.02
CA VAL A 153 4.29 -16.04 6.66
C VAL A 153 3.25 -15.22 7.43
N GLU A 154 2.06 -15.06 6.86
CA GLU A 154 0.92 -14.43 7.53
C GLU A 154 0.48 -15.20 8.79
N ALA A 155 0.48 -16.53 8.73
CA ALA A 155 0.21 -17.38 9.90
C ALA A 155 1.28 -17.22 10.98
N LEU A 156 2.55 -17.08 10.61
CA LEU A 156 3.62 -16.73 11.56
C LEU A 156 3.37 -15.36 12.19
N ALA A 157 2.93 -14.37 11.41
CA ALA A 157 2.60 -13.04 11.94
C ALA A 157 1.47 -13.10 12.98
N ILE A 158 0.46 -13.93 12.77
CA ILE A 158 -0.61 -14.18 13.76
C ILE A 158 -0.02 -14.77 15.05
N LYS A 159 0.81 -15.80 14.95
CA LYS A 159 1.46 -16.41 16.13
C LYS A 159 2.37 -15.44 16.88
N LEU A 160 3.10 -14.57 16.19
CA LEU A 160 3.89 -13.49 16.79
C LEU A 160 2.99 -12.46 17.50
N ALA A 161 1.86 -12.09 16.88
CA ALA A 161 0.90 -11.15 17.45
C ALA A 161 0.24 -11.68 18.73
N ASP A 162 -0.11 -12.96 18.73
CA ASP A 162 -0.74 -13.66 19.85
C ASP A 162 0.27 -14.06 20.96
N GLY A 163 1.57 -13.93 20.67
CA GLY A 163 2.64 -14.38 21.59
C GLY A 163 2.79 -15.89 21.70
N ASP A 164 2.16 -16.67 20.78
CA ASP A 164 2.27 -18.14 20.69
C ASP A 164 3.57 -18.55 19.97
N VAL A 165 4.69 -18.03 20.48
CA VAL A 165 6.03 -18.24 19.97
C VAL A 165 7.04 -18.37 21.12
N PRO A 166 8.22 -18.97 20.90
CA PRO A 166 9.27 -19.05 21.91
C PRO A 166 9.69 -17.65 22.42
N PRO A 167 10.17 -17.55 23.68
CA PRO A 167 10.49 -16.26 24.31
C PRO A 167 11.36 -15.30 23.49
N PRO A 168 12.38 -15.73 22.74
CA PRO A 168 13.19 -14.82 21.93
C PRO A 168 12.43 -14.15 20.77
N LEU A 169 11.27 -14.68 20.37
CA LEU A 169 10.46 -14.16 19.28
C LEU A 169 9.23 -13.35 19.73
N LYS A 170 8.98 -13.23 21.06
CA LYS A 170 7.76 -12.58 21.57
C LYS A 170 7.61 -11.12 21.21
N ASP A 171 8.71 -10.37 21.09
CA ASP A 171 8.71 -8.93 20.80
C ASP A 171 9.14 -8.62 19.37
N VAL A 172 9.20 -9.63 18.52
CA VAL A 172 9.63 -9.50 17.13
C VAL A 172 8.47 -8.98 16.27
N GLU A 173 8.77 -8.05 15.39
CA GLU A 173 7.85 -7.60 14.34
C GLU A 173 8.23 -8.22 13.01
N LEU A 174 7.23 -8.69 12.26
CA LEU A 174 7.37 -9.25 10.92
C LEU A 174 6.88 -8.24 9.89
N VAL A 175 7.80 -7.79 9.03
CA VAL A 175 7.51 -6.79 8.01
C VAL A 175 7.74 -7.39 6.62
N LEU A 176 6.70 -7.34 5.79
CA LEU A 176 6.77 -7.68 4.38
C LEU A 176 7.38 -6.51 3.61
N LEU A 177 8.52 -6.73 2.96
CA LEU A 177 9.19 -5.73 2.14
C LEU A 177 8.67 -5.78 0.70
N ASP A 178 8.15 -4.66 0.19
CA ASP A 178 7.69 -4.55 -1.18
C ASP A 178 8.83 -4.14 -2.12
N ILE A 179 9.41 -5.13 -2.75
CA ILE A 179 10.49 -4.94 -3.75
C ILE A 179 9.98 -4.16 -4.97
N GLY A 180 8.69 -4.25 -5.30
CA GLY A 180 8.07 -3.50 -6.39
C GLY A 180 8.10 -1.99 -6.10
N LEU A 181 7.72 -1.58 -4.88
CA LEU A 181 7.78 -0.19 -4.43
C LEU A 181 9.22 0.32 -4.35
N LEU A 182 10.16 -0.50 -3.89
CA LEU A 182 11.58 -0.14 -3.85
C LEU A 182 12.14 0.13 -5.25
N LYS A 183 11.69 -0.62 -6.27
CA LYS A 183 12.12 -0.46 -7.66
C LYS A 183 11.33 0.61 -8.42
N ALA A 184 10.10 0.92 -8.00
CA ALA A 184 9.24 1.87 -8.70
C ALA A 184 9.88 3.25 -8.74
N GLY A 185 10.07 3.79 -9.96
CA GLY A 185 10.70 5.10 -10.18
C GLY A 185 12.21 5.17 -9.92
N ALA A 186 12.87 4.06 -9.56
CA ALA A 186 14.33 4.02 -9.40
C ALA A 186 15.01 3.94 -10.78
N ASN A 187 14.91 5.01 -11.56
CA ASN A 187 15.48 5.08 -12.92
C ASN A 187 16.97 5.49 -12.93
N VAL A 188 17.52 5.90 -11.80
CA VAL A 188 18.93 6.29 -11.63
C VAL A 188 19.67 5.15 -10.96
N ASN A 189 20.83 4.78 -11.52
CA ASN A 189 21.70 3.78 -10.92
C ASN A 189 22.01 4.16 -9.47
N GLY A 190 21.73 3.24 -8.53
CA GLY A 190 21.99 3.41 -7.10
C GLY A 190 20.80 3.92 -6.27
N GLU A 191 19.67 4.31 -6.87
CA GLU A 191 18.51 4.76 -6.10
C GLU A 191 17.83 3.60 -5.35
N PHE A 192 17.73 2.44 -5.98
CA PHE A 192 17.22 1.22 -5.34
C PHE A 192 18.08 0.82 -4.13
N GLU A 193 19.41 0.80 -4.31
CA GLU A 193 20.37 0.50 -3.26
C GLU A 193 20.31 1.50 -2.11
N SER A 194 20.12 2.78 -2.43
CA SER A 194 19.97 3.85 -1.42
C SER A 194 18.69 3.67 -0.59
N ARG A 195 17.56 3.34 -1.25
CA ARG A 195 16.28 3.07 -0.57
C ARG A 195 16.37 1.81 0.31
N LEU A 196 16.99 0.74 -0.22
CA LEU A 196 17.20 -0.49 0.53
C LEU A 196 18.09 -0.25 1.75
N ARG A 197 19.17 0.53 1.59
CA ARG A 197 20.05 0.91 2.71
C ARG A 197 19.29 1.68 3.79
N ALA A 198 18.44 2.64 3.40
CA ALA A 198 17.61 3.39 4.36
C ALA A 198 16.68 2.46 5.16
N VAL A 199 16.10 1.44 4.52
CA VAL A 199 15.30 0.41 5.22
C VAL A 199 16.16 -0.39 6.19
N MET A 200 17.37 -0.81 5.77
CA MET A 200 18.27 -1.60 6.62
C MET A 200 18.75 -0.81 7.84
N ASP A 201 19.14 0.46 7.63
CA ASP A 201 19.58 1.36 8.72
C ASP A 201 18.46 1.56 9.75
N GLU A 202 17.21 1.64 9.28
CA GLU A 202 16.05 1.76 10.17
C GLU A 202 15.76 0.47 10.93
N VAL A 203 15.85 -0.69 10.28
CA VAL A 203 15.70 -2.00 10.93
C VAL A 203 16.77 -2.19 12.02
N GLU A 204 18.01 -1.83 11.73
CA GLU A 204 19.13 -1.94 12.69
C GLU A 204 18.98 -0.99 13.89
N SER A 205 18.40 0.20 13.66
CA SER A 205 18.14 1.20 14.72
C SER A 205 16.85 0.98 15.49
N SER A 206 16.02 0.02 15.07
CA SER A 206 14.73 -0.24 15.70
C SER A 206 14.90 -0.76 17.14
N PRO A 207 14.09 -0.24 18.09
CA PRO A 207 14.10 -0.72 19.47
C PRO A 207 13.56 -2.15 19.63
N LYS A 208 12.78 -2.63 18.65
CA LYS A 208 12.27 -4.00 18.60
C LYS A 208 12.95 -4.77 17.49
N PRO A 209 13.22 -6.07 17.71
CA PRO A 209 13.74 -6.92 16.63
C PRO A 209 12.74 -7.00 15.48
N ILE A 210 13.23 -6.90 14.25
CA ILE A 210 12.40 -6.95 13.03
C ILE A 210 12.88 -8.10 12.16
N ILE A 211 11.93 -8.89 11.68
CA ILE A 211 12.14 -9.87 10.61
C ILE A 211 11.59 -9.26 9.31
N LEU A 212 12.45 -9.17 8.29
CA LEU A 212 12.04 -8.78 6.95
C LEU A 212 11.72 -10.03 6.11
N PHE A 213 10.62 -9.98 5.40
CA PHE A 213 10.20 -11.01 4.44
C PHE A 213 10.06 -10.43 3.04
#